data_a51aa002430de1473e6b4957ab13fffc
#
_entry.id   a51aa002430de1473e6b4957ab13fffc
#
_cell.length_a   1.000
_cell.length_b   1.000
_cell.length_c   1.000
_cell.angle_alpha   90.00
_cell.angle_beta   90.00
_cell.angle_gamma   90.00
#
_symmetry.space_group_name_H-M   'P 1'
#
loop_
_entity.id
_entity.type
_entity.pdbx_description
1 polymer ?
#
loop_
_entity_poly.entity_id
_entity_poly.type
_entity_poly.pdbx_seq_one_letter_code
_entity_poly.pdbx_strand_id
1 'polypeptide(L)'
;EGMVIVALAWILWSLFGAMPFTLSGYIPSYVDAFFETVSGFTTTGASILSDVEALPHCMLMWRSFTHWIGGMGVLVFILSLLPLTGGYHMNLMKAESPGPSVSKLAPKVQSTAKILYSIYFVMTVIQILLLLVGGMPLFDSICTAFGTAGTGGFGIKNDSMASYSTYLQVVITVFMILFGVNFNAYFFIITKKFAQAFKMEEVRYYFGIIGIAILIIACNIYHIFGSAAKAFQQAAFQVGSIITTTGYATTDFNTWPEISRTILVLLMFIGACAGSTGGGIKVSRILIPVSYTHLR
;
A
#
# COMPACT_ATOMS: atom_id res chain seq x y z
N GLU A 1 17.48 10.36 18.40
CA GLU A 1 16.75 11.61 18.02
C GLU A 1 15.84 11.38 16.81
N GLY A 2 16.31 10.84 15.66
CA GLY A 2 15.50 10.66 14.46
C GLY A 2 14.21 9.85 14.67
N MET A 3 14.26 8.71 15.38
CA MET A 3 13.08 7.90 15.70
C MET A 3 12.05 8.64 16.55
N VAL A 4 12.51 9.47 17.50
CA VAL A 4 11.61 10.27 18.33
C VAL A 4 10.92 11.34 17.52
N ILE A 5 11.65 12.01 16.60
CA ILE A 5 11.08 12.99 15.68
C ILE A 5 10.02 12.35 14.78
N VAL A 6 10.30 11.17 14.23
CA VAL A 6 9.34 10.41 13.41
C VAL A 6 8.09 10.09 14.22
N ALA A 7 8.24 9.51 15.42
CA ALA A 7 7.10 9.15 16.26
C ALA A 7 6.23 10.37 16.63
N LEU A 8 6.87 11.47 17.04
CA LEU A 8 6.16 12.72 17.35
C LEU A 8 5.46 13.30 16.12
N ALA A 9 6.10 13.25 14.95
CA ALA A 9 5.48 13.72 13.70
C ALA A 9 4.19 12.95 13.40
N TRP A 10 4.20 11.62 13.48
CA TRP A 10 3.01 10.78 13.26
C TRP A 10 1.88 11.13 14.24
N ILE A 11 2.20 11.32 15.53
CA ILE A 11 1.22 11.72 16.57
C ILE A 11 0.64 13.09 16.24
N LEU A 12 1.49 14.09 15.99
CA LEU A 12 1.04 15.46 15.72
C LEU A 12 0.20 15.54 14.44
N TRP A 13 0.64 14.90 13.35
CA TRP A 13 -0.14 14.88 12.10
C TRP A 13 -1.51 14.23 12.30
N SER A 14 -1.58 13.17 13.09
CA SER A 14 -2.85 12.49 13.38
C SER A 14 -3.75 13.33 14.27
N LEU A 15 -3.20 14.05 15.25
CA LEU A 15 -3.96 14.99 16.09
C LEU A 15 -4.60 16.10 15.24
N PHE A 16 -3.81 16.79 14.42
CA PHE A 16 -4.34 17.85 13.56
C PHE A 16 -5.23 17.30 12.44
N GLY A 17 -4.90 16.15 11.90
CA GLY A 17 -5.68 15.48 10.86
C GLY A 17 -7.06 14.99 11.32
N ALA A 18 -7.28 14.81 12.63
CA ALA A 18 -8.57 14.47 13.20
C ALA A 18 -9.54 15.66 13.27
N MET A 19 -9.01 16.89 13.30
CA MET A 19 -9.83 18.11 13.43
C MET A 19 -10.93 18.25 12.36
N PRO A 20 -10.67 18.01 11.06
CA PRO A 20 -11.72 18.10 10.04
C PRO A 20 -12.94 17.23 10.34
N PHE A 21 -12.73 15.99 10.83
CA PHE A 21 -13.81 15.07 11.15
C PHE A 21 -14.64 15.55 12.35
N THR A 22 -13.98 16.04 13.40
CA THR A 22 -14.65 16.49 14.61
C THR A 22 -15.34 17.84 14.42
N LEU A 23 -14.66 18.80 13.78
CA LEU A 23 -15.22 20.14 13.55
C LEU A 23 -16.40 20.11 12.57
N SER A 24 -16.41 19.17 11.62
CA SER A 24 -17.55 18.97 10.71
C SER A 24 -18.72 18.24 11.36
N GLY A 25 -18.52 17.60 12.53
CA GLY A 25 -19.54 16.84 13.26
C GLY A 25 -19.82 15.45 12.71
N TYR A 26 -19.12 15.00 11.63
CA TYR A 26 -19.33 13.66 11.07
C TYR A 26 -18.75 12.54 11.95
N ILE A 27 -17.67 12.82 12.68
CA ILE A 27 -17.16 11.98 13.76
C ILE A 27 -17.05 12.87 14.98
N PRO A 28 -18.12 12.96 15.82
CA PRO A 28 -18.17 13.92 16.93
C PRO A 28 -17.15 13.63 18.04
N SER A 29 -16.84 12.35 18.26
CA SER A 29 -15.83 11.93 19.25
C SER A 29 -14.43 12.20 18.69
N TYR A 30 -13.66 13.04 19.39
CA TYR A 30 -12.28 13.33 18.98
C TYR A 30 -11.37 12.10 19.04
N VAL A 31 -11.61 11.19 19.98
CA VAL A 31 -10.85 9.94 20.10
C VAL A 31 -11.08 9.05 18.87
N ASP A 32 -12.32 8.95 18.42
CA ASP A 32 -12.69 8.17 17.25
C ASP A 32 -12.14 8.81 15.96
N ALA A 33 -12.23 10.13 15.84
CA ALA A 33 -11.63 10.89 14.73
C ALA A 33 -10.10 10.73 14.72
N PHE A 34 -9.47 10.72 15.87
CA PHE A 34 -8.03 10.49 16.02
C PHE A 34 -7.67 9.06 15.59
N PHE A 35 -8.43 8.04 16.03
CA PHE A 35 -8.23 6.65 15.59
C PHE A 35 -8.32 6.53 14.05
N GLU A 36 -9.38 7.07 13.45
CA GLU A 36 -9.57 7.04 11.99
C GLU A 36 -8.40 7.71 11.25
N THR A 37 -7.90 8.82 11.79
CA THR A 37 -6.79 9.57 11.19
C THR A 37 -5.44 8.87 11.39
N VAL A 38 -5.19 8.29 12.57
CA VAL A 38 -4.00 7.44 12.80
C VAL A 38 -4.00 6.29 11.81
N SER A 39 -5.14 5.57 11.72
CA SER A 39 -5.31 4.49 10.75
C SER A 39 -5.09 4.97 9.31
N GLY A 40 -5.52 6.19 8.99
CA GLY A 40 -5.28 6.82 7.70
C GLY A 40 -3.80 7.04 7.42
N PHE A 41 -3.11 7.81 8.24
CA PHE A 41 -1.70 8.15 8.03
C PHE A 41 -0.76 6.95 8.15
N THR A 42 -1.02 6.02 9.06
CA THR A 42 -0.22 4.78 9.17
C THR A 42 -0.58 3.74 8.12
N THR A 43 -1.54 4.05 7.24
CA THR A 43 -2.04 3.17 6.19
C THR A 43 -2.51 1.80 6.72
N THR A 44 -3.06 1.79 7.94
CA THR A 44 -3.57 0.57 8.58
C THR A 44 -4.88 0.11 7.97
N GLY A 45 -5.76 1.06 7.58
CA GLY A 45 -7.06 0.77 6.96
C GLY A 45 -8.15 0.29 7.92
N ALA A 46 -7.88 0.23 9.22
CA ALA A 46 -8.91 -0.03 10.22
C ALA A 46 -9.83 1.20 10.37
N SER A 47 -11.13 1.00 10.41
CA SER A 47 -12.13 2.07 10.49
C SER A 47 -13.10 1.83 11.63
N ILE A 48 -13.50 2.92 12.30
CA ILE A 48 -14.60 2.92 13.28
C ILE A 48 -15.97 3.14 12.61
N LEU A 49 -15.97 3.52 11.34
CA LEU A 49 -17.20 3.84 10.62
C LEU A 49 -17.94 2.56 10.25
N SER A 50 -19.18 2.45 10.68
CA SER A 50 -20.09 1.37 10.29
C SER A 50 -20.69 1.61 8.89
N ASP A 51 -20.83 2.86 8.49
CA ASP A 51 -21.33 3.29 7.18
C ASP A 51 -20.43 4.40 6.61
N VAL A 52 -19.59 4.02 5.65
CA VAL A 52 -18.67 4.94 4.99
C VAL A 52 -19.38 5.85 4.00
N GLU A 53 -20.47 5.36 3.39
CA GLU A 53 -21.24 6.08 2.37
C GLU A 53 -22.05 7.25 2.95
N ALA A 54 -22.25 7.27 4.27
CA ALA A 54 -22.86 8.40 4.97
C ALA A 54 -21.96 9.64 5.04
N LEU A 55 -20.65 9.50 4.79
CA LEU A 55 -19.73 10.63 4.80
C LEU A 55 -19.83 11.47 3.52
N PRO A 56 -19.72 12.81 3.62
CA PRO A 56 -19.65 13.66 2.44
C PRO A 56 -18.34 13.47 1.70
N HIS A 57 -18.32 13.78 0.41
CA HIS A 57 -17.17 13.62 -0.46
C HIS A 57 -15.89 14.29 0.07
N CYS A 58 -15.99 15.43 0.76
CA CYS A 58 -14.83 16.11 1.33
C CYS A 58 -14.17 15.27 2.44
N MET A 59 -14.95 14.59 3.28
CA MET A 59 -14.42 13.71 4.33
C MET A 59 -13.86 12.41 3.76
N LEU A 60 -14.52 11.83 2.75
CA LEU A 60 -14.01 10.67 2.02
C LEU A 60 -12.69 10.97 1.30
N MET A 61 -12.59 12.15 0.67
CA MET A 61 -11.35 12.62 0.06
C MET A 61 -10.24 12.80 1.10
N TRP A 62 -10.53 13.46 2.22
CA TRP A 62 -9.57 13.65 3.29
C TRP A 62 -9.05 12.32 3.83
N ARG A 63 -9.97 11.38 4.09
CA ARG A 63 -9.67 10.03 4.55
C ARG A 63 -8.75 9.27 3.57
N SER A 64 -9.06 9.30 2.28
CA SER A 64 -8.23 8.66 1.24
C SER A 64 -6.88 9.38 1.06
N PHE A 65 -6.87 10.71 1.20
CA PHE A 65 -5.65 11.51 1.09
C PHE A 65 -4.65 11.25 2.23
N THR A 66 -5.15 10.97 3.46
CA THR A 66 -4.26 10.56 4.55
C THR A 66 -3.49 9.29 4.21
N HIS A 67 -4.12 8.30 3.53
CA HIS A 67 -3.44 7.12 3.02
C HIS A 67 -2.36 7.45 1.99
N TRP A 68 -2.66 8.37 1.06
CA TRP A 68 -1.72 8.73 0.02
C TRP A 68 -0.47 9.43 0.57
N ILE A 69 -0.62 10.33 1.53
CA ILE A 69 0.51 10.96 2.22
C ILE A 69 1.28 9.93 3.06
N GLY A 70 0.56 9.08 3.79
CA GLY A 70 1.13 8.08 4.69
C GLY A 70 1.94 7.02 3.97
N GLY A 71 1.50 6.58 2.78
CA GLY A 71 2.11 5.46 2.06
C GLY A 71 3.59 5.64 1.71
N MET A 72 4.01 6.84 1.37
CA MET A 72 5.44 7.15 1.17
C MET A 72 6.15 7.68 2.41
N GLY A 73 5.42 7.82 3.51
CA GLY A 73 5.92 8.40 4.74
C GLY A 73 5.86 9.92 4.75
N VAL A 74 5.29 10.46 5.82
CA VAL A 74 5.06 11.91 5.99
C VAL A 74 6.36 12.70 5.91
N LEU A 75 7.44 12.19 6.53
CA LEU A 75 8.72 12.88 6.53
C LEU A 75 9.44 12.83 5.18
N VAL A 76 9.28 11.74 4.40
CA VAL A 76 9.80 11.66 3.03
C VAL A 76 9.09 12.69 2.15
N PHE A 77 7.79 12.88 2.34
CA PHE A 77 7.02 13.93 1.67
C PHE A 77 7.57 15.33 1.99
N ILE A 78 7.76 15.64 3.27
CA ILE A 78 8.32 16.92 3.72
C ILE A 78 9.73 17.13 3.17
N LEU A 79 10.60 16.10 3.22
CA LEU A 79 11.96 16.15 2.68
C LEU A 79 11.97 16.39 1.16
N SER A 80 10.96 15.95 0.44
CA SER A 80 10.86 16.20 -1.00
C SER A 80 10.51 17.65 -1.34
N LEU A 81 9.71 18.31 -0.49
CA LEU A 81 9.22 19.66 -0.71
C LEU A 81 10.13 20.74 -0.14
N LEU A 82 10.62 20.56 1.08
CA LEU A 82 11.37 21.59 1.79
C LEU A 82 12.88 21.41 1.62
N PRO A 83 13.62 22.47 1.22
CA PRO A 83 15.08 22.49 1.22
C PRO A 83 15.59 22.67 2.65
N LEU A 84 15.53 21.61 3.46
CA LEU A 84 16.08 21.66 4.81
C LEU A 84 17.60 21.67 4.75
N THR A 85 18.25 22.57 5.48
CA THR A 85 19.71 22.67 5.62
C THR A 85 20.16 21.96 6.88
N GLY A 86 21.04 20.95 6.75
CA GLY A 86 21.62 20.25 7.91
C GLY A 86 21.89 18.75 7.67
N GLY A 87 22.77 18.15 8.46
CA GLY A 87 23.23 16.76 8.30
C GLY A 87 22.25 15.67 8.77
N TYR A 88 21.11 16.02 9.32
CA TYR A 88 20.16 15.09 9.95
C TYR A 88 19.26 14.34 8.96
N HIS A 89 19.20 14.73 7.68
CA HIS A 89 18.28 14.22 6.67
C HIS A 89 18.38 12.71 6.45
N MET A 90 19.61 12.17 6.45
CA MET A 90 19.82 10.73 6.24
C MET A 90 19.26 9.90 7.39
N ASN A 91 19.36 10.40 8.62
CA ASN A 91 18.86 9.70 9.79
C ASN A 91 17.34 9.69 9.84
N LEU A 92 16.69 10.78 9.42
CA LEU A 92 15.23 10.86 9.28
C LEU A 92 14.71 9.88 8.22
N MET A 93 15.34 9.90 7.04
CA MET A 93 14.96 9.00 5.94
C MET A 93 15.15 7.52 6.31
N LYS A 94 16.24 7.19 7.03
CA LYS A 94 16.47 5.83 7.54
C LYS A 94 15.48 5.41 8.61
N ALA A 95 15.02 6.34 9.45
CA ALA A 95 14.07 6.06 10.52
C ALA A 95 12.67 5.78 9.98
N GLU A 96 12.29 6.40 8.86
CA GLU A 96 10.96 6.25 8.27
C GLU A 96 10.90 5.15 7.19
N SER A 97 11.99 4.93 6.45
CA SER A 97 12.01 3.91 5.39
C SER A 97 12.39 2.54 5.96
N PRO A 98 11.47 1.58 6.07
CA PRO A 98 11.77 0.26 6.59
C PRO A 98 12.57 -0.56 5.56
N GLY A 99 13.78 -0.96 5.91
CA GLY A 99 14.61 -1.83 5.08
C GLY A 99 16.07 -1.88 5.52
N PRO A 100 16.81 -2.96 5.16
CA PRO A 100 18.21 -3.12 5.56
C PRO A 100 19.17 -2.13 4.88
N SER A 101 18.76 -1.51 3.77
CA SER A 101 19.60 -0.54 3.06
C SER A 101 18.78 0.57 2.43
N VAL A 102 18.92 1.78 2.95
CA VAL A 102 18.54 2.98 2.19
C VAL A 102 19.71 3.29 1.25
N SER A 103 19.65 2.75 0.02
CA SER A 103 20.66 3.05 -0.98
C SER A 103 20.51 4.51 -1.42
N LYS A 104 21.63 5.24 -1.47
CA LYS A 104 21.65 6.58 -2.06
C LYS A 104 21.47 6.45 -3.57
N LEU A 105 20.30 6.78 -4.08
CA LEU A 105 20.04 6.85 -5.52
C LEU A 105 20.66 8.12 -6.14
N ALA A 106 20.88 9.15 -5.33
CA ALA A 106 21.47 10.40 -5.73
C ALA A 106 22.43 10.91 -4.64
N PRO A 107 23.36 11.82 -4.98
CA PRO A 107 24.34 12.37 -4.03
C PRO A 107 23.70 13.09 -2.84
N LYS A 108 22.52 13.69 -3.05
CA LYS A 108 21.75 14.39 -2.01
C LYS A 108 20.52 13.55 -1.62
N VAL A 109 20.25 13.41 -0.33
CA VAL A 109 19.07 12.70 0.22
C VAL A 109 17.78 13.27 -0.33
N GLN A 110 17.68 14.60 -0.41
CA GLN A 110 16.52 15.28 -0.97
C GLN A 110 16.25 14.88 -2.45
N SER A 111 17.31 14.71 -3.25
CA SER A 111 17.15 14.24 -4.64
C SER A 111 16.62 12.82 -4.69
N THR A 112 17.06 11.94 -3.79
CA THR A 112 16.53 10.58 -3.66
C THR A 112 15.03 10.62 -3.29
N ALA A 113 14.66 11.40 -2.28
CA ALA A 113 13.27 11.55 -1.86
C ALA A 113 12.37 12.07 -3.01
N LYS A 114 12.84 13.10 -3.73
CA LYS A 114 12.11 13.64 -4.89
C LYS A 114 11.88 12.60 -5.99
N ILE A 115 12.91 11.80 -6.32
CA ILE A 115 12.79 10.75 -7.34
C ILE A 115 11.75 9.71 -6.92
N LEU A 116 11.85 9.19 -5.69
CA LEU A 116 10.91 8.19 -5.19
C LEU A 116 9.48 8.73 -5.16
N TYR A 117 9.31 9.97 -4.68
CA TYR A 117 7.98 10.60 -4.63
C TYR A 117 7.42 10.88 -6.03
N SER A 118 8.29 11.25 -7.00
CA SER A 118 7.87 11.43 -8.39
C SER A 118 7.39 10.11 -9.01
N ILE A 119 8.06 9.00 -8.75
CA ILE A 119 7.63 7.66 -9.20
C ILE A 119 6.26 7.33 -8.60
N TYR A 120 6.11 7.51 -7.30
CA TYR A 120 4.86 7.29 -6.58
C TYR A 120 3.71 8.11 -7.17
N PHE A 121 3.93 9.41 -7.38
CA PHE A 121 2.95 10.33 -7.96
C PHE A 121 2.56 9.92 -9.37
N VAL A 122 3.53 9.64 -10.25
CA VAL A 122 3.29 9.21 -11.64
C VAL A 122 2.49 7.91 -11.68
N MET A 123 2.85 6.92 -10.87
CA MET A 123 2.10 5.66 -10.77
C MET A 123 0.66 5.90 -10.32
N THR A 124 0.45 6.78 -9.33
CA THR A 124 -0.91 7.14 -8.87
C THR A 124 -1.73 7.78 -10.00
N VAL A 125 -1.13 8.72 -10.76
CA VAL A 125 -1.81 9.37 -11.90
C VAL A 125 -2.15 8.34 -12.98
N ILE A 126 -1.23 7.44 -13.33
CA ILE A 126 -1.50 6.38 -14.31
C ILE A 126 -2.66 5.50 -13.85
N GLN A 127 -2.71 5.14 -12.57
CA GLN A 127 -3.82 4.35 -12.02
C GLN A 127 -5.15 5.10 -12.15
N ILE A 128 -5.20 6.39 -11.78
CA ILE A 128 -6.41 7.22 -11.92
C ILE A 128 -6.90 7.21 -13.37
N LEU A 129 -5.99 7.43 -14.34
CA LEU A 129 -6.34 7.44 -15.75
C LEU A 129 -6.92 6.09 -16.23
N LEU A 130 -6.33 4.97 -15.80
CA LEU A 130 -6.84 3.64 -16.14
C LEU A 130 -8.19 3.34 -15.49
N LEU A 131 -8.43 3.80 -14.25
CA LEU A 131 -9.73 3.67 -13.60
C LEU A 131 -10.80 4.50 -14.32
N LEU A 132 -10.47 5.72 -14.75
CA LEU A 132 -11.36 6.56 -15.56
C LEU A 132 -11.71 5.92 -16.90
N VAL A 133 -10.72 5.33 -17.61
CA VAL A 133 -10.96 4.58 -18.86
C VAL A 133 -11.91 3.41 -18.63
N GLY A 134 -11.87 2.79 -17.44
CA GLY A 134 -12.80 1.73 -17.03
C GLY A 134 -14.20 2.21 -16.65
N GLY A 135 -14.49 3.53 -16.76
CA GLY A 135 -15.80 4.11 -16.46
C GLY A 135 -16.04 4.42 -14.98
N MET A 136 -15.00 4.39 -14.14
CA MET A 136 -15.12 4.81 -12.74
C MET A 136 -15.25 6.33 -12.66
N PRO A 137 -16.16 6.90 -11.84
CA PRO A 137 -16.26 8.35 -11.63
C PRO A 137 -14.92 8.93 -11.17
N LEU A 138 -14.63 10.19 -11.53
CA LEU A 138 -13.35 10.84 -11.21
C LEU A 138 -13.06 10.84 -9.70
N PHE A 139 -14.06 11.15 -8.89
CA PHE A 139 -13.93 11.16 -7.44
C PHE A 139 -13.54 9.78 -6.90
N ASP A 140 -14.27 8.74 -7.31
CA ASP A 140 -14.02 7.35 -6.91
C ASP A 140 -12.62 6.90 -7.36
N SER A 141 -12.22 7.27 -8.58
CA SER A 141 -10.90 6.95 -9.15
C SER A 141 -9.76 7.54 -8.34
N ILE A 142 -9.89 8.80 -7.89
CA ILE A 142 -8.88 9.48 -7.07
C ILE A 142 -8.80 8.82 -5.69
N CYS A 143 -9.93 8.64 -5.01
CA CYS A 143 -9.97 8.04 -3.68
C CYS A 143 -9.43 6.60 -3.70
N THR A 144 -9.85 5.79 -4.67
CA THR A 144 -9.38 4.41 -4.83
C THR A 144 -7.88 4.37 -5.15
N ALA A 145 -7.38 5.24 -6.01
CA ALA A 145 -5.96 5.31 -6.32
C ALA A 145 -5.13 5.73 -5.11
N PHE A 146 -5.63 6.64 -4.28
CA PHE A 146 -4.96 7.04 -3.03
C PHE A 146 -4.87 5.89 -2.04
N GLY A 147 -5.96 5.16 -1.83
CA GLY A 147 -5.98 3.99 -0.96
C GLY A 147 -5.10 2.84 -1.48
N THR A 148 -5.04 2.64 -2.81
CA THR A 148 -4.18 1.63 -3.44
C THR A 148 -2.71 2.02 -3.33
N ALA A 149 -2.37 3.28 -3.68
CA ALA A 149 -1.00 3.76 -3.66
C ALA A 149 -0.39 3.75 -2.26
N GLY A 150 -1.16 4.19 -1.27
CA GLY A 150 -0.78 4.10 0.14
C GLY A 150 -0.80 2.70 0.71
N THR A 151 -1.35 1.71 -0.01
CA THR A 151 -1.59 0.34 0.48
C THR A 151 -2.37 0.31 1.80
N GLY A 152 -3.36 1.21 1.94
CA GLY A 152 -4.10 1.39 3.19
C GLY A 152 -5.53 0.85 3.17
N GLY A 153 -6.18 0.76 2.00
CA GLY A 153 -7.44 0.06 1.83
C GLY A 153 -8.71 0.81 2.25
N PHE A 154 -8.63 2.08 2.60
CA PHE A 154 -9.84 2.85 2.80
C PHE A 154 -10.66 2.93 1.51
N GLY A 155 -11.84 2.33 1.53
CA GLY A 155 -12.83 2.43 0.46
C GLY A 155 -13.79 3.61 0.68
N ILE A 156 -14.53 3.94 -0.38
CA ILE A 156 -15.62 4.92 -0.36
C ILE A 156 -16.99 4.24 -0.37
N LYS A 157 -17.01 2.90 -0.49
CA LYS A 157 -18.21 2.07 -0.45
C LYS A 157 -18.12 1.05 0.68
N ASN A 158 -19.28 0.68 1.22
CA ASN A 158 -19.37 -0.30 2.30
C ASN A 158 -19.00 -1.71 1.85
N ASP A 159 -19.20 -2.03 0.57
CA ASP A 159 -18.85 -3.32 -0.04
C ASP A 159 -17.40 -3.36 -0.58
N SER A 160 -16.58 -2.36 -0.24
CA SER A 160 -15.21 -2.19 -0.72
C SER A 160 -15.13 -2.16 -2.26
N MET A 161 -14.59 -3.20 -2.90
CA MET A 161 -14.40 -3.26 -4.36
C MET A 161 -15.35 -4.26 -5.05
N ALA A 162 -16.32 -4.84 -4.33
CA ALA A 162 -17.17 -5.90 -4.84
C ALA A 162 -18.09 -5.45 -5.99
N SER A 163 -18.68 -4.24 -5.89
CA SER A 163 -19.60 -3.69 -6.89
C SER A 163 -18.96 -3.16 -8.16
N TYR A 164 -17.62 -3.02 -8.19
CA TYR A 164 -16.92 -2.53 -9.37
C TYR A 164 -16.74 -3.61 -10.44
N SER A 165 -16.62 -3.18 -11.72
CA SER A 165 -16.45 -4.09 -12.85
C SER A 165 -15.17 -4.91 -12.76
N THR A 166 -15.14 -6.07 -13.43
CA THR A 166 -13.95 -6.93 -13.52
C THR A 166 -12.70 -6.18 -13.99
N TYR A 167 -12.84 -5.28 -14.97
CA TYR A 167 -11.73 -4.47 -15.46
C TYR A 167 -11.14 -3.60 -14.33
N LEU A 168 -11.98 -2.90 -13.57
CA LEU A 168 -11.55 -2.04 -12.48
C LEU A 168 -10.86 -2.85 -11.36
N GLN A 169 -11.43 -4.01 -11.01
CA GLN A 169 -10.83 -4.91 -10.03
C GLN A 169 -9.45 -5.40 -10.49
N VAL A 170 -9.27 -5.73 -11.78
CA VAL A 170 -7.96 -6.12 -12.35
C VAL A 170 -6.96 -4.96 -12.29
N VAL A 171 -7.36 -3.76 -12.68
CA VAL A 171 -6.49 -2.57 -12.60
C VAL A 171 -6.04 -2.35 -11.15
N ILE A 172 -6.96 -2.39 -10.19
CA ILE A 172 -6.66 -2.23 -8.75
C ILE A 172 -5.68 -3.33 -8.30
N THR A 173 -5.92 -4.59 -8.67
CA THR A 173 -5.04 -5.72 -8.32
C THR A 173 -3.62 -5.51 -8.82
N VAL A 174 -3.46 -5.14 -10.09
CA VAL A 174 -2.14 -4.88 -10.68
C VAL A 174 -1.43 -3.75 -9.95
N PHE A 175 -2.11 -2.66 -9.65
CA PHE A 175 -1.51 -1.53 -8.95
C PHE A 175 -1.21 -1.82 -7.47
N MET A 176 -2.04 -2.57 -6.76
CA MET A 176 -1.69 -3.07 -5.41
C MET A 176 -0.36 -3.80 -5.44
N ILE A 177 -0.20 -4.77 -6.36
CA ILE A 177 1.03 -5.56 -6.49
C ILE A 177 2.21 -4.65 -6.87
N LEU A 178 2.03 -3.71 -7.80
CA LEU A 178 3.08 -2.78 -8.21
C LEU A 178 3.53 -1.85 -7.08
N PHE A 179 2.63 -1.28 -6.29
CA PHE A 179 3.00 -0.45 -5.14
C PHE A 179 3.70 -1.25 -4.03
N GLY A 180 3.52 -2.57 -3.99
CA GLY A 180 4.26 -3.48 -3.11
C GLY A 180 5.68 -3.79 -3.56
N VAL A 181 6.11 -3.40 -4.77
CA VAL A 181 7.48 -3.59 -5.27
C VAL A 181 8.42 -2.55 -4.69
N ASN A 182 9.69 -2.92 -4.48
CA ASN A 182 10.73 -1.99 -4.07
C ASN A 182 10.90 -0.84 -5.09
N PHE A 183 10.71 0.41 -4.65
CA PHE A 183 10.75 1.59 -5.52
C PHE A 183 12.12 1.81 -6.19
N ASN A 184 13.21 1.26 -5.64
CA ASN A 184 14.52 1.28 -6.30
C ASN A 184 14.49 0.48 -7.62
N ALA A 185 13.66 -0.57 -7.73
CA ALA A 185 13.52 -1.32 -8.98
C ALA A 185 12.97 -0.41 -10.11
N TYR A 186 11.99 0.44 -9.81
CA TYR A 186 11.47 1.42 -10.76
C TYR A 186 12.52 2.45 -11.18
N PHE A 187 13.33 2.92 -10.22
CA PHE A 187 14.44 3.81 -10.54
C PHE A 187 15.43 3.14 -11.52
N PHE A 188 15.77 1.87 -11.32
CA PHE A 188 16.63 1.14 -12.25
C PHE A 188 15.97 0.95 -13.63
N ILE A 189 14.66 0.74 -13.70
CA ILE A 189 13.91 0.65 -14.95
C ILE A 189 13.99 2.00 -15.71
N ILE A 190 13.69 3.12 -15.01
CA ILE A 190 13.73 4.48 -15.60
C ILE A 190 15.13 4.85 -16.09
N THR A 191 16.18 4.43 -15.36
CA THR A 191 17.57 4.65 -15.74
C THR A 191 18.11 3.63 -16.76
N LYS A 192 17.23 2.81 -17.36
CA LYS A 192 17.55 1.77 -18.36
C LYS A 192 18.50 0.68 -17.85
N LYS A 193 18.61 0.49 -16.55
CA LYS A 193 19.41 -0.57 -15.91
C LYS A 193 18.56 -1.81 -15.63
N PHE A 194 17.84 -2.31 -16.61
CA PHE A 194 16.88 -3.41 -16.47
C PHE A 194 17.48 -4.66 -15.81
N ALA A 195 18.72 -5.00 -16.18
CA ALA A 195 19.40 -6.16 -15.59
C ALA A 195 19.56 -6.05 -14.06
N GLN A 196 19.74 -4.84 -13.52
CA GLN A 196 19.84 -4.62 -12.07
C GLN A 196 18.47 -4.74 -11.39
N ALA A 197 17.39 -4.22 -12.02
CA ALA A 197 16.04 -4.34 -11.50
C ALA A 197 15.61 -5.83 -11.40
N PHE A 198 15.83 -6.63 -12.45
CA PHE A 198 15.46 -8.05 -12.47
C PHE A 198 16.39 -8.96 -11.63
N LYS A 199 17.61 -8.51 -11.33
CA LYS A 199 18.53 -9.23 -10.45
C LYS A 199 18.24 -9.02 -8.96
N MET A 200 17.34 -8.10 -8.59
CA MET A 200 16.93 -7.91 -7.19
C MET A 200 16.24 -9.17 -6.69
N GLU A 201 16.91 -9.91 -5.81
CA GLU A 201 16.39 -11.16 -5.25
C GLU A 201 15.04 -10.99 -4.59
N GLU A 202 14.87 -9.94 -3.78
CA GLU A 202 13.63 -9.62 -3.08
C GLU A 202 12.44 -9.51 -4.04
N VAL A 203 12.61 -8.81 -5.18
CA VAL A 203 11.56 -8.62 -6.18
C VAL A 203 11.18 -9.96 -6.84
N ARG A 204 12.16 -10.81 -7.12
CA ARG A 204 11.93 -12.14 -7.70
C ARG A 204 11.14 -13.04 -6.75
N TYR A 205 11.54 -13.10 -5.47
CA TYR A 205 10.82 -13.86 -4.46
C TYR A 205 9.41 -13.33 -4.20
N TYR A 206 9.26 -12.00 -4.18
CA TYR A 206 7.95 -11.36 -4.03
C TYR A 206 6.96 -11.82 -5.12
N PHE A 207 7.34 -11.72 -6.40
CA PHE A 207 6.50 -12.21 -7.50
C PHE A 207 6.32 -13.73 -7.49
N GLY A 208 7.34 -14.48 -7.07
CA GLY A 208 7.26 -15.94 -6.89
C GLY A 208 6.21 -16.34 -5.86
N ILE A 209 6.23 -15.71 -4.68
CA ILE A 209 5.26 -15.96 -3.60
C ILE A 209 3.84 -15.64 -4.07
N ILE A 210 3.65 -14.46 -4.71
CA ILE A 210 2.35 -14.06 -5.26
C ILE A 210 1.86 -15.07 -6.29
N GLY A 211 2.69 -15.43 -7.26
CA GLY A 211 2.30 -16.36 -8.34
C GLY A 211 1.90 -17.73 -7.80
N ILE A 212 2.70 -18.30 -6.89
CA ILE A 212 2.40 -19.60 -6.28
C ILE A 212 1.11 -19.54 -5.46
N ALA A 213 0.94 -18.50 -4.63
CA ALA A 213 -0.27 -18.33 -3.82
C ALA A 213 -1.51 -18.20 -4.69
N ILE A 214 -1.46 -17.37 -5.75
CA ILE A 214 -2.59 -17.21 -6.68
C ILE A 214 -2.96 -18.54 -7.33
N LEU A 215 -1.97 -19.31 -7.81
CA LEU A 215 -2.23 -20.59 -8.48
C LEU A 215 -2.88 -21.61 -7.54
N ILE A 216 -2.35 -21.77 -6.34
CA ILE A 216 -2.90 -22.73 -5.36
C ILE A 216 -4.32 -22.33 -4.97
N ILE A 217 -4.55 -21.04 -4.64
CA ILE A 217 -5.87 -20.54 -4.24
C ILE A 217 -6.85 -20.66 -5.41
N ALA A 218 -6.48 -20.23 -6.63
CA ALA A 218 -7.34 -20.30 -7.80
C ALA A 218 -7.80 -21.73 -8.11
N CYS A 219 -6.89 -22.71 -8.02
CA CYS A 219 -7.24 -24.13 -8.16
C CYS A 219 -8.21 -24.59 -7.07
N ASN A 220 -8.00 -24.15 -5.84
CA ASN A 220 -8.80 -24.58 -4.70
C ASN A 220 -10.21 -23.98 -4.70
N ILE A 221 -10.38 -22.71 -5.17
CA ILE A 221 -11.70 -22.04 -5.22
C ILE A 221 -12.41 -22.19 -6.57
N TYR A 222 -11.85 -22.91 -7.52
CA TYR A 222 -12.42 -23.10 -8.86
C TYR A 222 -13.86 -23.61 -8.80
N HIS A 223 -14.14 -24.58 -7.92
CA HIS A 223 -15.48 -25.16 -7.76
C HIS A 223 -16.53 -24.16 -7.22
N ILE A 224 -16.11 -23.09 -6.52
CA ILE A 224 -17.02 -22.06 -6.00
C ILE A 224 -17.49 -21.14 -7.12
N PHE A 225 -16.56 -20.74 -8.01
CA PHE A 225 -16.85 -19.76 -9.06
C PHE A 225 -17.27 -20.36 -10.40
N GLY A 226 -17.05 -21.65 -10.62
CA GLY A 226 -17.42 -22.38 -11.85
C GLY A 226 -16.66 -21.92 -13.11
N SER A 227 -15.73 -20.97 -12.98
CA SER A 227 -14.91 -20.43 -14.07
C SER A 227 -13.48 -20.21 -13.63
N ALA A 228 -12.52 -20.76 -14.38
CA ALA A 228 -11.10 -20.61 -14.10
C ALA A 228 -10.65 -19.14 -14.12
N ALA A 229 -11.16 -18.36 -15.07
CA ALA A 229 -10.83 -16.94 -15.16
C ALA A 229 -11.32 -16.15 -13.95
N LYS A 230 -12.54 -16.41 -13.47
CA LYS A 230 -13.10 -15.74 -12.30
C LYS A 230 -12.40 -16.19 -11.01
N ALA A 231 -12.13 -17.48 -10.86
CA ALA A 231 -11.37 -18.00 -9.72
C ALA A 231 -9.96 -17.39 -9.66
N PHE A 232 -9.26 -17.32 -10.80
CA PHE A 232 -7.95 -16.68 -10.89
C PHE A 232 -8.01 -15.19 -10.54
N GLN A 233 -9.00 -14.45 -11.06
CA GLN A 233 -9.19 -13.03 -10.76
C GLN A 233 -9.40 -12.79 -9.26
N GLN A 234 -10.30 -13.56 -8.64
CA GLN A 234 -10.60 -13.40 -7.21
C GLN A 234 -9.40 -13.80 -6.34
N ALA A 235 -8.71 -14.88 -6.69
CA ALA A 235 -7.48 -15.28 -6.02
C ALA A 235 -6.39 -14.19 -6.14
N ALA A 236 -6.19 -13.65 -7.34
CA ALA A 236 -5.21 -12.60 -7.57
C ALA A 236 -5.53 -11.32 -6.79
N PHE A 237 -6.82 -10.93 -6.73
CA PHE A 237 -7.25 -9.76 -5.99
C PHE A 237 -6.98 -9.94 -4.49
N GLN A 238 -7.41 -11.04 -3.88
CA GLN A 238 -7.23 -11.26 -2.45
C GLN A 238 -5.75 -11.46 -2.07
N VAL A 239 -4.99 -12.21 -2.85
CA VAL A 239 -3.53 -12.35 -2.63
C VAL A 239 -2.84 -11.00 -2.74
N GLY A 240 -3.13 -10.21 -3.79
CA GLY A 240 -2.58 -8.87 -3.97
C GLY A 240 -2.93 -7.96 -2.81
N SER A 241 -4.19 -7.93 -2.39
CA SER A 241 -4.68 -7.11 -1.29
C SER A 241 -4.00 -7.44 0.04
N ILE A 242 -3.82 -8.73 0.35
CA ILE A 242 -3.28 -9.17 1.64
C ILE A 242 -1.76 -9.03 1.70
N ILE A 243 -1.01 -9.49 0.69
CA ILE A 243 0.46 -9.43 0.74
C ILE A 243 0.99 -7.99 0.69
N THR A 244 0.25 -7.08 0.05
CA THR A 244 0.61 -5.66 0.03
C THR A 244 0.09 -4.89 1.23
N THR A 245 -0.64 -5.57 2.12
CA THR A 245 -1.30 -4.98 3.28
C THR A 245 -2.32 -3.87 2.91
N THR A 246 -2.89 -3.93 1.70
CA THR A 246 -3.88 -2.94 1.25
C THR A 246 -5.23 -3.14 1.93
N GLY A 247 -5.74 -4.39 1.99
CA GLY A 247 -6.98 -4.69 2.71
C GLY A 247 -8.28 -4.49 1.92
N TYR A 248 -8.25 -4.17 0.62
CA TYR A 248 -9.45 -4.18 -0.21
C TYR A 248 -10.01 -5.60 -0.37
N ALA A 249 -11.33 -5.72 -0.48
CA ALA A 249 -12.03 -6.98 -0.68
C ALA A 249 -13.00 -6.91 -1.86
N THR A 250 -13.13 -8.03 -2.58
CA THR A 250 -14.13 -8.22 -3.64
C THR A 250 -15.11 -9.33 -3.29
N THR A 251 -14.74 -10.20 -2.36
CA THR A 251 -15.54 -11.32 -1.85
C THR A 251 -15.18 -11.60 -0.41
N ASP A 252 -16.09 -12.22 0.33
CA ASP A 252 -15.78 -12.72 1.67
C ASP A 252 -14.98 -14.03 1.57
N PHE A 253 -13.66 -13.95 1.82
CA PHE A 253 -12.78 -15.11 1.80
C PHE A 253 -12.98 -16.05 3.00
N ASN A 254 -13.77 -15.68 4.02
CA ASN A 254 -14.10 -16.59 5.11
C ASN A 254 -14.93 -17.80 4.64
N THR A 255 -15.63 -17.65 3.52
CA THR A 255 -16.39 -18.73 2.88
C THR A 255 -15.52 -19.68 2.05
N TRP A 256 -14.23 -19.36 1.86
CA TRP A 256 -13.32 -20.16 1.06
C TRP A 256 -12.82 -21.41 1.82
N PRO A 257 -12.36 -22.45 1.10
CA PRO A 257 -11.79 -23.63 1.72
C PRO A 257 -10.61 -23.31 2.65
N GLU A 258 -10.40 -24.13 3.67
CA GLU A 258 -9.41 -23.90 4.74
C GLU A 258 -7.99 -23.71 4.22
N ILE A 259 -7.58 -24.43 3.18
CA ILE A 259 -6.24 -24.27 2.57
C ILE A 259 -6.08 -22.84 2.05
N SER A 260 -7.07 -22.31 1.33
CA SER A 260 -7.02 -20.93 0.82
C SER A 260 -6.97 -19.92 1.95
N ARG A 261 -7.78 -20.08 3.00
CA ARG A 261 -7.76 -19.21 4.18
C ARG A 261 -6.42 -19.26 4.91
N THR A 262 -5.86 -20.46 5.09
CA THR A 262 -4.56 -20.63 5.73
C THR A 262 -3.45 -19.92 4.96
N ILE A 263 -3.43 -20.03 3.62
CA ILE A 263 -2.45 -19.33 2.78
C ILE A 263 -2.61 -17.82 2.94
N LEU A 264 -3.84 -17.28 2.91
CA LEU A 264 -4.08 -15.87 3.12
C LEU A 264 -3.60 -15.39 4.49
N VAL A 265 -3.86 -16.16 5.56
CA VAL A 265 -3.36 -15.85 6.91
C VAL A 265 -1.81 -15.85 6.94
N LEU A 266 -1.15 -16.81 6.30
CA LEU A 266 0.31 -16.82 6.20
C LEU A 266 0.83 -15.57 5.45
N LEU A 267 0.13 -15.17 4.39
CA LEU A 267 0.48 -13.95 3.64
C LEU A 267 0.29 -12.66 4.44
N MET A 268 -0.58 -12.64 5.46
CA MET A 268 -0.70 -11.47 6.36
C MET A 268 0.59 -11.20 7.15
N PHE A 269 1.38 -12.24 7.45
CA PHE A 269 2.68 -12.08 8.10
C PHE A 269 3.78 -11.69 7.09
N ILE A 270 3.66 -12.16 5.83
CA ILE A 270 4.62 -11.88 4.76
C ILE A 270 4.18 -10.59 4.06
N GLY A 271 4.81 -9.49 4.38
CA GLY A 271 4.50 -8.20 3.75
C GLY A 271 5.16 -8.03 2.38
N ALA A 272 5.05 -6.81 1.85
CA ALA A 272 5.63 -6.41 0.57
C ALA A 272 7.17 -6.26 0.62
N CYS A 273 7.78 -5.79 -0.46
CA CYS A 273 9.22 -5.53 -0.54
C CYS A 273 9.65 -4.39 0.41
N ALA A 274 10.88 -4.42 0.87
CA ALA A 274 11.50 -3.28 1.55
C ALA A 274 11.58 -2.08 0.59
N GLY A 275 11.34 -0.86 1.10
CA GLY A 275 11.30 0.34 0.26
C GLY A 275 10.11 0.36 -0.72
N SER A 276 9.01 -0.29 -0.37
CA SER A 276 7.68 -0.14 -0.95
C SER A 276 6.73 0.53 0.05
N THR A 277 5.51 0.84 -0.37
CA THR A 277 4.47 1.38 0.52
C THR A 277 3.85 0.32 1.43
N GLY A 278 3.93 -0.97 1.08
CA GLY A 278 3.33 -2.07 1.84
C GLY A 278 3.91 -2.25 3.24
N GLY A 279 3.09 -2.70 4.17
CA GLY A 279 3.44 -3.02 5.56
C GLY A 279 4.01 -4.44 5.76
N GLY A 280 3.84 -4.99 6.94
CA GLY A 280 4.21 -6.38 7.31
C GLY A 280 5.71 -6.65 7.43
N ILE A 281 6.06 -7.93 7.65
CA ILE A 281 7.45 -8.39 7.64
C ILE A 281 7.92 -8.42 6.19
N LYS A 282 8.90 -7.59 5.86
CA LYS A 282 9.38 -7.46 4.48
C LYS A 282 9.96 -8.77 3.95
N VAL A 283 9.71 -9.06 2.66
CA VAL A 283 10.23 -10.25 1.98
C VAL A 283 11.74 -10.39 2.21
N SER A 284 12.52 -9.31 2.16
CA SER A 284 13.95 -9.33 2.43
C SER A 284 14.31 -9.90 3.80
N ARG A 285 13.50 -9.64 4.84
CA ARG A 285 13.75 -10.17 6.19
C ARG A 285 13.47 -11.67 6.30
N ILE A 286 12.54 -12.19 5.50
CA ILE A 286 12.24 -13.62 5.44
C ILE A 286 13.35 -14.35 4.69
N LEU A 287 13.98 -13.71 3.70
CA LEU A 287 15.09 -14.30 2.95
C LEU A 287 16.38 -14.46 3.77
N ILE A 288 16.63 -13.61 4.76
CA ILE A 288 17.84 -13.66 5.60
C ILE A 288 17.97 -15.01 6.32
N PRO A 289 16.98 -15.52 7.11
CA PRO A 289 17.07 -16.83 7.73
C PRO A 289 17.22 -17.97 6.73
N VAL A 290 16.54 -17.89 5.58
CA VAL A 290 16.61 -18.91 4.53
C VAL A 290 18.03 -18.98 3.96
N SER A 291 18.68 -17.86 3.69
CA SER A 291 20.07 -17.81 3.21
C SER A 291 21.06 -18.39 4.25
N TYR A 292 20.86 -18.11 5.54
CA TYR A 292 21.72 -18.64 6.60
C TYR A 292 21.59 -20.15 6.80
N THR A 293 20.42 -20.75 6.53
CA THR A 293 20.20 -22.20 6.63
C THR A 293 20.80 -22.96 5.45
N HIS A 294 21.00 -22.34 4.30
CA HIS A 294 21.63 -22.96 3.14
C HIS A 294 23.17 -22.83 3.11
N LEU A 295 23.77 -22.03 4.01
CA LEU A 295 25.22 -21.89 4.14
C LEU A 295 25.84 -22.82 5.20
N ARG A 296 25.08 -23.74 5.77
CA ARG A 296 25.48 -24.85 6.59
C ARG A 296 25.21 -26.17 5.84
#